data_13d82715a3be8c7e5f06e9814674c2a9
#
_entry.id   13d82715a3be8c7e5f06e9814674c2a9
#
_cell.length_a   1.000
_cell.length_b   1.000
_cell.length_c   1.000
_cell.angle_alpha   90.00
_cell.angle_beta   90.00
_cell.angle_gamma   90.00
#
_symmetry.space_group_name_H-M   'P 1'
#
loop_
_entity.id
_entity.type
_entity.pdbx_description
1 polymer ?
#
loop_
_entity_poly.entity_id
_entity_poly.type
_entity_poly.pdbx_seq_one_letter_code
_entity_poly.pdbx_strand_id
1 'polypeptide(L)'
;MKVSDLFSAEMEPDLNDWLRKFASVGDLFSAMPQLYANLRAQNIQGIVEDGAVIVGAVHIGMGSVVHGRAIIRGPAIVGNNTFIGSHAEIRAGSFIGSKCVIGHSCSIVESMLMSSVNVCSGAFIRNSVLGFGSVVGPGAALGAEEVERSLGLVSETSSKIGVVLGDYAVVGANSSVKPGTIVGSCTILGEGVLAGGTYEPNQTVTLRQALETKPRSSGS
;
A
#
# COMPACT_ATOMS: atom_id res chain seq x y z
N MET A 1 16.27 1.14 -10.39
CA MET A 1 15.09 0.94 -11.24
C MET A 1 14.42 2.30 -11.41
N LYS A 2 14.09 2.70 -12.62
CA LYS A 2 13.44 3.97 -12.92
C LYS A 2 11.94 3.86 -12.69
N VAL A 3 11.25 5.00 -12.53
CA VAL A 3 9.78 5.03 -12.41
C VAL A 3 9.12 4.36 -13.63
N SER A 4 9.64 4.62 -14.83
CA SER A 4 9.16 4.01 -16.08
C SER A 4 9.32 2.48 -16.18
N ASP A 5 10.21 1.89 -15.39
CA ASP A 5 10.44 0.44 -15.38
C ASP A 5 9.43 -0.27 -14.43
N LEU A 6 8.81 0.49 -13.55
CA LEU A 6 7.88 0.01 -12.51
C LEU A 6 6.43 0.29 -12.86
N PHE A 7 6.15 1.44 -13.43
CA PHE A 7 4.80 1.97 -13.61
C PHE A 7 4.56 2.39 -15.07
N SER A 8 3.50 1.86 -15.66
CA SER A 8 2.99 2.30 -16.95
C SER A 8 2.07 3.50 -16.74
N ALA A 9 2.56 4.68 -17.07
CA ALA A 9 1.78 5.91 -16.92
C ALA A 9 0.46 5.89 -17.74
N GLU A 10 0.38 5.12 -18.80
CA GLU A 10 -0.82 4.98 -19.63
C GLU A 10 -1.98 4.29 -18.91
N MET A 11 -1.69 3.49 -17.90
CA MET A 11 -2.70 2.83 -17.08
C MET A 11 -3.31 3.73 -15.99
N GLU A 12 -2.71 4.90 -15.78
CA GLU A 12 -3.16 5.90 -14.79
C GLU A 12 -3.51 7.22 -15.49
N PRO A 13 -4.66 7.31 -16.16
CA PRO A 13 -5.03 8.52 -16.93
C PRO A 13 -4.99 9.79 -16.11
N ASP A 14 -5.44 9.73 -14.85
CA ASP A 14 -5.54 10.87 -13.94
C ASP A 14 -4.16 11.32 -13.41
N LEU A 15 -3.14 10.46 -13.46
CA LEU A 15 -1.80 10.71 -12.94
C LEU A 15 -0.71 10.63 -14.02
N ASN A 16 -1.05 10.32 -15.26
CA ASN A 16 -0.12 10.08 -16.36
C ASN A 16 0.93 11.19 -16.48
N ASP A 17 0.47 12.43 -16.64
CA ASP A 17 1.35 13.60 -16.79
C ASP A 17 2.17 13.89 -15.53
N TRP A 18 1.66 13.50 -14.36
CA TRP A 18 2.36 13.66 -13.10
C TRP A 18 3.44 12.60 -12.92
N LEU A 19 3.15 11.33 -13.20
CA LEU A 19 4.10 10.21 -13.12
C LEU A 19 5.30 10.39 -14.07
N ARG A 20 5.06 10.88 -15.29
CA ARG A 20 6.11 11.11 -16.30
C ARG A 20 7.15 12.16 -15.90
N LYS A 21 6.88 12.97 -14.87
CA LYS A 21 7.83 14.00 -14.38
C LYS A 21 8.97 13.42 -13.56
N PHE A 22 8.85 12.18 -13.08
CA PHE A 22 9.81 11.60 -12.13
C PHE A 22 10.66 10.52 -12.79
N ALA A 23 11.98 10.68 -12.66
CA ALA A 23 12.94 9.69 -13.10
C ALA A 23 13.21 8.62 -12.03
N SER A 24 13.16 9.03 -10.76
CA SER A 24 13.43 8.14 -9.63
C SER A 24 12.21 7.98 -8.71
N VAL A 25 12.15 6.85 -8.01
CA VAL A 25 11.14 6.58 -7.00
C VAL A 25 11.26 7.56 -5.82
N GLY A 26 12.47 7.99 -5.49
CA GLY A 26 12.68 8.97 -4.42
C GLY A 26 12.05 10.34 -4.73
N ASP A 27 12.15 10.79 -5.99
CA ASP A 27 11.52 12.04 -6.44
C ASP A 27 9.99 11.92 -6.40
N LEU A 28 9.47 10.76 -6.81
CA LEU A 28 8.03 10.44 -6.74
C LEU A 28 7.51 10.57 -5.29
N PHE A 29 8.18 9.93 -4.33
CA PHE A 29 7.80 10.02 -2.91
C PHE A 29 7.84 11.45 -2.39
N SER A 30 8.89 12.19 -2.72
CA SER A 30 9.07 13.58 -2.30
C SER A 30 7.98 14.50 -2.85
N ALA A 31 7.41 14.16 -4.00
CA ALA A 31 6.37 14.93 -4.67
C ALA A 31 4.93 14.56 -4.23
N MET A 32 4.71 13.44 -3.55
CA MET A 32 3.37 13.00 -3.11
C MET A 32 2.57 14.12 -2.39
N PRO A 33 3.15 14.97 -1.51
CA PRO A 33 2.41 16.04 -0.88
C PRO A 33 1.76 17.03 -1.86
N GLN A 34 2.27 17.15 -3.09
CA GLN A 34 1.70 18.03 -4.12
C GLN A 34 0.31 17.58 -4.56
N LEU A 35 0.00 16.27 -4.48
CA LEU A 35 -1.33 15.73 -4.80
C LEU A 35 -2.42 16.31 -3.90
N TYR A 36 -2.06 16.67 -2.67
CA TYR A 36 -2.99 17.18 -1.66
C TYR A 36 -2.98 18.72 -1.56
N ALA A 37 -2.10 19.41 -2.29
CA ALA A 37 -1.84 20.83 -2.12
C ALA A 37 -3.10 21.71 -2.30
N ASN A 38 -4.07 21.27 -3.12
CA ASN A 38 -5.32 21.98 -3.39
C ASN A 38 -6.51 21.44 -2.58
N LEU A 39 -6.33 20.38 -1.80
CA LEU A 39 -7.41 19.79 -1.01
C LEU A 39 -7.61 20.61 0.27
N ARG A 40 -8.71 21.37 0.37
CA ARG A 40 -8.98 22.28 1.49
C ARG A 40 -10.10 21.83 2.41
N ALA A 41 -11.03 21.03 1.88
CA ALA A 41 -12.23 20.59 2.58
C ALA A 41 -12.62 19.18 2.13
N GLN A 42 -13.65 18.62 2.73
CA GLN A 42 -14.25 17.39 2.27
C GLN A 42 -14.94 17.59 0.92
N ASN A 43 -14.71 16.69 -0.01
CA ASN A 43 -15.44 16.57 -1.28
C ASN A 43 -15.85 15.11 -1.47
N ILE A 44 -17.06 14.77 -1.02
CA ILE A 44 -17.58 13.41 -0.99
C ILE A 44 -18.61 13.26 -2.11
N GLN A 45 -18.27 12.49 -3.14
CA GLN A 45 -19.14 12.17 -4.27
C GLN A 45 -19.58 10.70 -4.25
N GLY A 46 -18.95 9.88 -3.41
CA GLY A 46 -19.27 8.48 -3.18
C GLY A 46 -20.26 8.29 -2.03
N ILE A 47 -20.48 7.04 -1.67
CA ILE A 47 -21.34 6.62 -0.55
C ILE A 47 -20.46 6.41 0.69
N VAL A 48 -20.83 7.06 1.78
CA VAL A 48 -20.23 6.83 3.11
C VAL A 48 -21.33 6.26 4.00
N GLU A 49 -21.15 5.01 4.42
CA GLU A 49 -22.13 4.34 5.27
C GLU A 49 -22.14 4.88 6.69
N ASP A 50 -23.25 4.68 7.39
CA ASP A 50 -23.40 5.05 8.79
C ASP A 50 -22.32 4.40 9.67
N GLY A 51 -21.75 5.21 10.56
CA GLY A 51 -20.67 4.79 11.45
C GLY A 51 -19.27 4.86 10.85
N ALA A 52 -19.10 5.19 9.57
CA ALA A 52 -17.80 5.58 9.03
C ALA A 52 -17.40 6.97 9.50
N VAL A 53 -16.11 7.20 9.71
CA VAL A 53 -15.58 8.46 10.25
C VAL A 53 -14.65 9.13 9.24
N ILE A 54 -15.05 10.30 8.75
CA ILE A 54 -14.25 11.10 7.81
C ILE A 54 -13.79 12.37 8.51
N VAL A 55 -12.46 12.57 8.62
CA VAL A 55 -11.88 13.72 9.33
C VAL A 55 -10.91 14.48 8.43
N GLY A 56 -11.05 15.81 8.41
CA GLY A 56 -10.16 16.70 7.66
C GLY A 56 -10.50 16.79 6.17
N ALA A 57 -9.53 17.23 5.38
CA ALA A 57 -9.68 17.40 3.93
C ALA A 57 -9.59 16.02 3.23
N VAL A 58 -10.71 15.49 2.79
CA VAL A 58 -10.81 14.18 2.14
C VAL A 58 -11.61 14.29 0.84
N HIS A 59 -11.08 13.77 -0.25
CA HIS A 59 -11.83 13.56 -1.49
C HIS A 59 -12.23 12.09 -1.60
N ILE A 60 -13.52 11.83 -1.91
CA ILE A 60 -14.04 10.50 -2.24
C ILE A 60 -14.77 10.59 -3.57
N GLY A 61 -14.26 9.91 -4.58
CA GLY A 61 -14.77 9.95 -5.95
C GLY A 61 -16.11 9.23 -6.14
N MET A 62 -16.71 9.48 -7.30
CA MET A 62 -18.01 8.91 -7.68
C MET A 62 -17.98 7.38 -7.71
N GLY A 63 -19.07 6.74 -7.29
CA GLY A 63 -19.23 5.30 -7.27
C GLY A 63 -18.40 4.59 -6.22
N SER A 64 -17.61 5.32 -5.42
CA SER A 64 -16.88 4.74 -4.29
C SER A 64 -17.77 4.51 -3.08
N VAL A 65 -17.46 3.46 -2.33
CA VAL A 65 -18.20 3.07 -1.12
C VAL A 65 -17.24 2.94 0.04
N VAL A 66 -17.53 3.67 1.12
CA VAL A 66 -16.83 3.57 2.39
C VAL A 66 -17.75 2.90 3.40
N HIS A 67 -17.41 1.68 3.79
CA HIS A 67 -18.21 0.90 4.72
C HIS A 67 -18.18 1.45 6.15
N GLY A 68 -19.23 1.15 6.90
CA GLY A 68 -19.36 1.52 8.29
C GLY A 68 -18.16 1.11 9.15
N ARG A 69 -17.80 1.97 10.11
CA ARG A 69 -16.63 1.82 10.98
C ARG A 69 -15.26 1.96 10.30
N ALA A 70 -15.19 2.27 9.00
CA ALA A 70 -13.95 2.71 8.38
C ALA A 70 -13.60 4.13 8.84
N ILE A 71 -12.32 4.45 8.90
CA ILE A 71 -11.81 5.75 9.32
C ILE A 71 -10.92 6.31 8.21
N ILE A 72 -11.25 7.49 7.70
CA ILE A 72 -10.40 8.21 6.74
C ILE A 72 -10.00 9.55 7.33
N ARG A 73 -8.70 9.77 7.48
CA ARG A 73 -8.12 11.02 7.99
C ARG A 73 -7.38 11.74 6.89
N GLY A 74 -7.81 12.93 6.58
CA GLY A 74 -7.19 13.79 5.57
C GLY A 74 -5.90 14.49 6.05
N PRO A 75 -5.10 15.03 5.12
CA PRO A 75 -5.42 15.06 3.68
C PRO A 75 -5.35 13.64 3.06
N ALA A 76 -6.40 13.22 2.37
CA ALA A 76 -6.47 11.93 1.69
C ALA A 76 -7.34 12.01 0.44
N ILE A 77 -7.00 11.22 -0.57
CA ILE A 77 -7.76 11.11 -1.81
C ILE A 77 -8.14 9.64 -2.02
N VAL A 78 -9.41 9.40 -2.29
CA VAL A 78 -9.96 8.13 -2.76
C VAL A 78 -10.59 8.39 -4.13
N GLY A 79 -10.12 7.70 -5.14
CA GLY A 79 -10.58 7.80 -6.53
C GLY A 79 -12.00 7.27 -6.74
N ASN A 80 -12.38 7.08 -8.00
CA ASN A 80 -13.72 6.65 -8.38
C ASN A 80 -13.88 5.12 -8.28
N ASN A 81 -15.11 4.65 -8.03
CA ASN A 81 -15.46 3.22 -8.01
C ASN A 81 -14.56 2.39 -7.08
N THR A 82 -14.12 2.95 -5.96
CA THR A 82 -13.23 2.33 -5.00
C THR A 82 -14.01 1.87 -3.77
N PHE A 83 -13.70 0.68 -3.29
CA PHE A 83 -14.30 0.07 -2.12
C PHE A 83 -13.37 0.16 -0.92
N ILE A 84 -13.85 0.69 0.20
CA ILE A 84 -13.14 0.74 1.49
C ILE A 84 -13.92 -0.10 2.50
N GLY A 85 -13.35 -1.21 2.93
CA GLY A 85 -13.99 -2.17 3.85
C GLY A 85 -14.12 -1.66 5.28
N SER A 86 -14.99 -2.29 6.04
CA SER A 86 -15.24 -1.95 7.44
C SER A 86 -13.96 -2.04 8.28
N HIS A 87 -13.81 -1.11 9.24
CA HIS A 87 -12.64 -1.00 10.11
C HIS A 87 -11.32 -0.73 9.37
N ALA A 88 -11.35 -0.44 8.06
CA ALA A 88 -10.15 0.02 7.36
C ALA A 88 -9.79 1.43 7.85
N GLU A 89 -8.51 1.69 8.04
CA GLU A 89 -7.98 2.99 8.43
C GLU A 89 -7.10 3.55 7.32
N ILE A 90 -7.54 4.67 6.72
CA ILE A 90 -6.77 5.43 5.74
C ILE A 90 -6.29 6.70 6.44
N ARG A 91 -4.96 6.85 6.60
CA ARG A 91 -4.37 8.02 7.28
C ARG A 91 -3.96 9.11 6.31
N ALA A 92 -3.73 10.28 6.88
CA ALA A 92 -3.28 11.47 6.16
C ALA A 92 -2.06 11.19 5.26
N GLY A 93 -2.00 11.85 4.12
CA GLY A 93 -0.95 11.64 3.12
C GLY A 93 -1.15 10.38 2.27
N SER A 94 -2.34 9.77 2.29
CA SER A 94 -2.63 8.60 1.47
C SER A 94 -3.44 8.94 0.23
N PHE A 95 -3.03 8.39 -0.91
CA PHE A 95 -3.71 8.45 -2.19
C PHE A 95 -4.15 7.03 -2.58
N ILE A 96 -5.43 6.83 -2.79
CA ILE A 96 -6.02 5.59 -3.28
C ILE A 96 -6.62 5.89 -4.66
N GLY A 97 -6.12 5.25 -5.68
CA GLY A 97 -6.58 5.41 -7.07
C GLY A 97 -8.01 4.91 -7.28
N SER A 98 -8.41 4.90 -8.53
CA SER A 98 -9.75 4.45 -8.94
C SER A 98 -9.82 2.91 -9.05
N LYS A 99 -11.03 2.35 -8.86
CA LYS A 99 -11.30 0.90 -8.97
C LYS A 99 -10.47 0.03 -7.99
N CYS A 100 -10.03 0.61 -6.89
CA CYS A 100 -9.34 -0.13 -5.84
C CYS A 100 -10.31 -0.88 -4.94
N VAL A 101 -9.81 -1.97 -4.35
CA VAL A 101 -10.52 -2.71 -3.30
C VAL A 101 -9.62 -2.74 -2.08
N ILE A 102 -10.04 -2.08 -1.01
CA ILE A 102 -9.38 -2.11 0.28
C ILE A 102 -10.21 -2.96 1.22
N GLY A 103 -9.67 -4.10 1.61
CA GLY A 103 -10.33 -5.08 2.47
C GLY A 103 -10.59 -4.57 3.89
N HIS A 104 -11.27 -5.39 4.67
CA HIS A 104 -11.61 -5.07 6.05
C HIS A 104 -10.35 -5.00 6.94
N SER A 105 -10.36 -4.09 7.91
CA SER A 105 -9.27 -3.95 8.90
C SER A 105 -7.88 -3.72 8.30
N CYS A 106 -7.81 -3.13 7.11
CA CYS A 106 -6.55 -2.69 6.52
C CYS A 106 -6.10 -1.38 7.15
N SER A 107 -4.79 -1.16 7.24
CA SER A 107 -4.23 0.13 7.62
C SER A 107 -3.31 0.65 6.52
N ILE A 108 -3.64 1.82 5.97
CA ILE A 108 -2.87 2.48 4.91
C ILE A 108 -2.41 3.84 5.43
N VAL A 109 -1.09 4.04 5.46
CA VAL A 109 -0.46 5.22 6.06
C VAL A 109 0.53 5.83 5.09
N GLU A 110 0.36 7.12 4.76
CA GLU A 110 1.30 7.89 3.92
C GLU A 110 1.71 7.13 2.65
N SER A 111 0.75 6.51 1.97
CA SER A 111 1.00 5.60 0.85
C SER A 111 0.21 5.99 -0.38
N MET A 112 0.75 5.65 -1.54
CA MET A 112 0.13 5.84 -2.84
C MET A 112 -0.23 4.49 -3.46
N LEU A 113 -1.49 4.25 -3.66
CA LEU A 113 -2.02 3.10 -4.38
C LEU A 113 -2.55 3.59 -5.72
N MET A 114 -2.00 3.10 -6.81
CA MET A 114 -2.49 3.38 -8.15
C MET A 114 -3.83 2.68 -8.40
N SER A 115 -4.42 2.87 -9.57
CA SER A 115 -5.75 2.31 -9.85
C SER A 115 -5.74 0.78 -9.90
N SER A 116 -6.90 0.19 -9.65
CA SER A 116 -7.12 -1.26 -9.67
C SER A 116 -6.30 -2.06 -8.65
N VAL A 117 -5.71 -1.43 -7.66
CA VAL A 117 -5.00 -2.12 -6.58
C VAL A 117 -5.98 -2.86 -5.68
N ASN A 118 -5.64 -4.11 -5.35
CA ASN A 118 -6.40 -4.94 -4.42
C ASN A 118 -5.60 -5.20 -3.14
N VAL A 119 -6.07 -4.69 -2.03
CA VAL A 119 -5.51 -4.91 -0.70
C VAL A 119 -6.45 -5.81 0.09
N CYS A 120 -6.05 -7.04 0.33
CA CYS A 120 -6.85 -8.00 1.09
C CYS A 120 -6.91 -7.64 2.58
N SER A 121 -7.88 -8.21 3.29
CA SER A 121 -8.17 -7.88 4.68
C SER A 121 -6.98 -8.05 5.63
N GLY A 122 -6.86 -7.15 6.60
CA GLY A 122 -5.84 -7.18 7.62
C GLY A 122 -4.43 -6.77 7.16
N ALA A 123 -4.27 -6.32 5.92
CA ALA A 123 -2.97 -5.87 5.43
C ALA A 123 -2.59 -4.50 6.03
N PHE A 124 -1.28 -4.31 6.23
CA PHE A 124 -0.68 -3.07 6.69
C PHE A 124 0.26 -2.50 5.62
N ILE A 125 0.07 -1.24 5.23
CA ILE A 125 0.85 -0.58 4.20
C ILE A 125 1.29 0.80 4.70
N ARG A 126 2.60 1.06 4.69
CA ARG A 126 3.14 2.33 5.14
C ARG A 126 4.23 2.86 4.22
N ASN A 127 4.21 4.18 3.97
CA ASN A 127 5.20 4.91 3.17
C ASN A 127 5.51 4.23 1.83
N SER A 128 4.51 3.60 1.20
CA SER A 128 4.71 2.70 0.07
C SER A 128 4.01 3.23 -1.19
N VAL A 129 4.53 2.83 -2.35
CA VAL A 129 3.89 3.07 -3.65
C VAL A 129 3.55 1.72 -4.28
N LEU A 130 2.28 1.53 -4.62
CA LEU A 130 1.76 0.32 -5.23
C LEU A 130 1.29 0.64 -6.65
N GLY A 131 1.87 -0.02 -7.63
CA GLY A 131 1.58 0.12 -9.05
C GLY A 131 0.20 -0.41 -9.43
N PHE A 132 -0.22 -0.10 -10.65
CA PHE A 132 -1.51 -0.47 -11.22
C PHE A 132 -1.77 -1.98 -11.11
N GLY A 133 -2.95 -2.35 -10.67
CA GLY A 133 -3.38 -3.75 -10.60
C GLY A 133 -2.58 -4.63 -9.65
N SER A 134 -1.73 -4.06 -8.80
CA SER A 134 -0.98 -4.85 -7.80
C SER A 134 -1.90 -5.42 -6.73
N VAL A 135 -1.47 -6.52 -6.11
CA VAL A 135 -2.25 -7.25 -5.10
C VAL A 135 -1.44 -7.43 -3.83
N VAL A 136 -2.04 -7.09 -2.71
CA VAL A 136 -1.49 -7.34 -1.37
C VAL A 136 -2.37 -8.36 -0.65
N GLY A 137 -1.82 -9.53 -0.36
CA GLY A 137 -2.50 -10.64 0.28
C GLY A 137 -2.92 -10.37 1.73
N PRO A 138 -3.84 -11.17 2.27
CA PRO A 138 -4.36 -10.97 3.62
C PRO A 138 -3.25 -11.05 4.67
N GLY A 139 -3.31 -10.13 5.64
CA GLY A 139 -2.33 -10.07 6.72
C GLY A 139 -0.90 -9.69 6.31
N ALA A 140 -0.66 -9.33 5.05
CA ALA A 140 0.67 -8.92 4.62
C ALA A 140 1.03 -7.53 5.16
N ALA A 141 2.31 -7.31 5.48
CA ALA A 141 2.84 -6.07 6.02
C ALA A 141 3.91 -5.48 5.10
N LEU A 142 3.68 -4.26 4.61
CA LEU A 142 4.60 -3.53 3.73
C LEU A 142 5.11 -2.28 4.45
N GLY A 143 6.43 -2.18 4.62
CA GLY A 143 7.07 -1.00 5.23
C GLY A 143 6.91 -0.92 6.76
N ALA A 144 6.76 -2.04 7.45
CA ALA A 144 6.44 -2.12 8.89
C ALA A 144 7.69 -2.09 9.81
N GLU A 145 8.43 -0.98 9.83
CA GLU A 145 9.59 -0.80 10.74
C GLU A 145 9.30 -0.01 12.02
N GLU A 146 8.04 0.25 12.35
CA GLU A 146 7.72 1.14 13.48
C GLU A 146 8.12 0.57 14.85
N VAL A 147 8.11 -0.76 14.99
CA VAL A 147 8.49 -1.44 16.24
C VAL A 147 9.99 -1.32 16.50
N GLU A 148 10.81 -1.43 15.48
CA GLU A 148 12.26 -1.33 15.61
C GLU A 148 12.69 0.09 15.96
N ARG A 149 12.01 1.13 15.44
CA ARG A 149 12.25 2.53 15.81
C ARG A 149 11.83 2.85 17.22
N SER A 150 10.69 2.38 17.68
CA SER A 150 10.21 2.61 19.05
C SER A 150 11.08 1.93 20.10
N LEU A 151 11.82 0.89 19.70
CA LEU A 151 12.81 0.20 20.55
C LEU A 151 14.23 0.77 20.44
N GLY A 152 14.46 1.80 19.61
CA GLY A 152 15.77 2.41 19.40
C GLY A 152 16.76 1.50 18.65
N LEU A 153 16.28 0.48 17.96
CA LEU A 153 17.11 -0.51 17.26
C LEU A 153 17.53 -0.05 15.83
N VAL A 154 16.90 1.00 15.32
CA VAL A 154 17.19 1.55 13.96
C VAL A 154 17.49 3.04 14.08
N SER A 155 18.53 3.51 13.37
CA SER A 155 18.92 4.92 13.38
C SER A 155 17.87 5.79 12.67
N GLU A 156 17.72 7.05 13.11
CA GLU A 156 16.80 8.05 12.54
C GLU A 156 17.03 8.37 11.05
N THR A 157 18.12 7.88 10.46
CA THR A 157 18.50 8.08 9.07
C THR A 157 17.95 7.06 8.10
N SER A 158 17.15 6.07 8.54
CA SER A 158 16.52 5.13 7.60
C SER A 158 15.50 5.87 6.72
N SER A 159 15.58 5.64 5.41
CA SER A 159 14.80 6.35 4.40
C SER A 159 13.31 6.27 4.71
N LYS A 160 12.58 7.38 4.48
CA LYS A 160 11.12 7.43 4.61
C LYS A 160 10.39 6.57 3.56
N ILE A 161 11.12 5.89 2.67
CA ILE A 161 10.56 5.06 1.60
C ILE A 161 10.27 3.68 2.17
N GLY A 162 9.00 3.28 2.16
CA GLY A 162 8.56 1.94 2.49
C GLY A 162 8.83 0.94 1.36
N VAL A 163 7.80 0.40 0.77
CA VAL A 163 7.88 -0.59 -0.31
C VAL A 163 7.41 0.01 -1.62
N VAL A 164 8.05 -0.37 -2.71
CA VAL A 164 7.59 -0.06 -4.06
C VAL A 164 7.21 -1.36 -4.75
N LEU A 165 5.94 -1.49 -5.11
CA LEU A 165 5.45 -2.55 -5.97
C LEU A 165 5.22 -2.00 -7.37
N GLY A 166 5.84 -2.61 -8.37
CA GLY A 166 5.56 -2.33 -9.77
C GLY A 166 4.16 -2.78 -10.19
N ASP A 167 3.76 -2.44 -11.40
CA ASP A 167 2.45 -2.81 -11.94
C ASP A 167 2.25 -4.33 -11.91
N TYR A 168 1.06 -4.77 -11.50
CA TYR A 168 0.69 -6.18 -11.39
C TYR A 168 1.58 -7.03 -10.46
N ALA A 169 2.38 -6.40 -9.62
CA ALA A 169 3.13 -7.14 -8.60
C ALA A 169 2.18 -7.72 -7.54
N VAL A 170 2.51 -8.90 -7.03
CA VAL A 170 1.70 -9.60 -6.04
C VAL A 170 2.53 -9.88 -4.80
N VAL A 171 1.98 -9.56 -3.64
CA VAL A 171 2.51 -9.95 -2.33
C VAL A 171 1.56 -10.95 -1.71
N GLY A 172 2.03 -12.16 -1.43
CA GLY A 172 1.25 -13.26 -0.86
C GLY A 172 0.84 -13.01 0.59
N ALA A 173 -0.09 -13.84 1.06
CA ALA A 173 -0.63 -13.76 2.42
C ALA A 173 0.45 -13.85 3.49
N ASN A 174 0.27 -13.10 4.58
CA ASN A 174 1.16 -13.10 5.75
C ASN A 174 2.64 -12.84 5.44
N SER A 175 2.93 -12.22 4.30
CA SER A 175 4.29 -11.83 3.93
C SER A 175 4.68 -10.51 4.59
N SER A 176 5.95 -10.36 4.92
CA SER A 176 6.52 -9.13 5.45
C SER A 176 7.54 -8.58 4.46
N VAL A 177 7.31 -7.36 4.00
CA VAL A 177 8.19 -6.69 3.04
C VAL A 177 8.87 -5.50 3.71
N LYS A 178 10.19 -5.56 3.81
CA LYS A 178 10.99 -4.54 4.51
C LYS A 178 10.96 -3.21 3.78
N PRO A 179 11.06 -2.08 4.51
CA PRO A 179 11.27 -0.76 3.90
C PRO A 179 12.48 -0.72 2.98
N GLY A 180 12.38 0.09 1.93
CA GLY A 180 13.40 0.18 0.88
C GLY A 180 13.35 -0.94 -0.15
N THR A 181 12.39 -1.89 -0.03
CA THR A 181 12.24 -2.97 -1.00
C THR A 181 11.57 -2.46 -2.28
N ILE A 182 12.11 -2.87 -3.41
CA ILE A 182 11.55 -2.60 -4.75
C ILE A 182 11.21 -3.93 -5.40
N VAL A 183 9.95 -4.10 -5.77
CA VAL A 183 9.44 -5.30 -6.45
C VAL A 183 9.06 -4.90 -7.87
N GLY A 184 9.73 -5.48 -8.86
CA GLY A 184 9.48 -5.20 -10.27
C GLY A 184 8.09 -5.62 -10.73
N SER A 185 7.66 -5.09 -11.87
CA SER A 185 6.33 -5.38 -12.45
C SER A 185 6.12 -6.87 -12.69
N CYS A 186 4.90 -7.35 -12.52
CA CYS A 186 4.51 -8.76 -12.68
C CYS A 186 5.30 -9.75 -11.79
N THR A 187 5.97 -9.27 -10.74
CA THR A 187 6.70 -10.12 -9.81
C THR A 187 5.80 -10.60 -8.68
N ILE A 188 5.93 -11.87 -8.33
CA ILE A 188 5.13 -12.52 -7.28
C ILE A 188 6.02 -12.86 -6.10
N LEU A 189 5.76 -12.24 -4.96
CA LEU A 189 6.24 -12.70 -3.66
C LEU A 189 5.20 -13.64 -3.08
N GLY A 190 5.56 -14.91 -2.90
CA GLY A 190 4.67 -15.95 -2.37
C GLY A 190 4.26 -15.72 -0.93
N GLU A 191 3.45 -16.60 -0.39
CA GLU A 191 2.93 -16.51 0.97
C GLU A 191 4.04 -16.66 2.02
N GLY A 192 3.94 -15.95 3.13
CA GLY A 192 4.86 -16.02 4.27
C GLY A 192 6.28 -15.56 3.99
N VAL A 193 6.55 -14.91 2.87
CA VAL A 193 7.88 -14.45 2.50
C VAL A 193 8.31 -13.25 3.34
N LEU A 194 9.54 -13.29 3.84
CA LEU A 194 10.23 -12.12 4.38
C LEU A 194 11.12 -11.53 3.27
N ALA A 195 10.65 -10.48 2.61
CA ALA A 195 11.31 -9.88 1.46
C ALA A 195 12.09 -8.61 1.82
N GLY A 196 13.23 -8.40 1.14
CA GLY A 196 14.05 -7.18 1.24
C GLY A 196 14.95 -7.03 0.02
N GLY A 197 15.33 -5.78 -0.32
CA GLY A 197 16.16 -5.48 -1.47
C GLY A 197 15.38 -5.27 -2.77
N THR A 198 15.96 -5.63 -3.91
CA THR A 198 15.37 -5.38 -5.22
C THR A 198 15.09 -6.69 -5.95
N TYR A 199 13.88 -6.82 -6.47
CA TYR A 199 13.43 -7.93 -7.30
C TYR A 199 13.15 -7.41 -8.71
N GLU A 200 13.75 -8.04 -9.70
CA GLU A 200 13.55 -7.68 -11.11
C GLU A 200 12.13 -8.06 -11.57
N PRO A 201 11.62 -7.48 -12.68
CA PRO A 201 10.30 -7.83 -13.22
C PRO A 201 10.17 -9.32 -13.58
N ASN A 202 8.92 -9.82 -13.54
CA ASN A 202 8.55 -11.19 -13.96
C ASN A 202 9.24 -12.31 -13.14
N GLN A 203 9.47 -12.10 -11.87
CA GLN A 203 10.02 -13.11 -10.96
C GLN A 203 8.94 -13.74 -10.09
N THR A 204 9.21 -14.96 -9.62
CA THR A 204 8.44 -15.60 -8.55
C THR A 204 9.37 -15.96 -7.41
N VAL A 205 9.09 -15.45 -6.23
CA VAL A 205 9.86 -15.70 -5.00
C VAL A 205 9.00 -16.53 -4.07
N THR A 206 9.49 -17.70 -3.68
CA THR A 206 8.77 -18.61 -2.78
C THR A 206 9.60 -18.94 -1.55
N LEU A 207 8.95 -19.09 -0.41
CA LEU A 207 9.55 -19.57 0.81
C LEU A 207 9.72 -21.10 0.71
N ARG A 208 10.96 -21.61 0.86
CA ARG A 208 11.20 -23.04 1.13
C ARG A 208 11.33 -23.23 2.62
N GLN A 209 10.33 -23.81 3.25
CA GLN A 209 10.34 -24.10 4.68
C GLN A 209 10.63 -25.60 4.90
N ALA A 210 11.73 -25.91 5.61
CA ALA A 210 11.96 -27.24 6.15
C ALA A 210 11.25 -27.34 7.51
N LEU A 211 10.31 -28.25 7.65
CA LEU A 211 9.64 -28.53 8.92
C LEU A 211 10.40 -29.65 9.64
N GLU A 212 10.94 -29.34 10.81
CA GLU A 212 11.47 -30.33 11.75
C GLU A 212 10.38 -30.72 12.75
N THR A 213 10.08 -32.02 12.84
CA THR A 213 9.23 -32.57 13.89
C THR A 213 10.10 -33.22 14.96
N LYS A 214 9.96 -32.79 16.21
CA LYS A 214 10.60 -33.43 17.36
C LYS A 214 9.53 -34.06 18.22
N PRO A 215 9.74 -35.31 18.74
CA PRO A 215 8.81 -35.89 19.68
C PRO A 215 8.73 -35.00 20.93
N ARG A 216 7.52 -34.77 21.39
CA ARG A 216 7.28 -34.05 22.65
C ARG A 216 7.70 -35.00 23.77
N SER A 217 8.69 -34.65 24.59
CA SER A 217 9.00 -35.40 25.81
C SER A 217 7.74 -35.37 26.69
N SER A 218 7.13 -36.54 26.93
CA SER A 218 6.11 -36.71 27.94
C SER A 218 6.80 -36.45 29.29
N GLY A 219 6.59 -35.27 29.87
CA GLY A 219 6.99 -34.99 31.22
C GLY A 219 6.26 -35.96 32.16
N SER A 220 7.01 -36.77 32.84
CA SER A 220 6.59 -37.54 33.99
C SER A 220 6.33 -36.64 35.17
#